data_54056cf465ed0484d285dc93492ea8aa
#
_entry.id   54056cf465ed0484d285dc93492ea8aa
#
_cell.length_a   1.000
_cell.length_b   1.000
_cell.length_c   1.000
_cell.angle_alpha   90.00
_cell.angle_beta   90.00
_cell.angle_gamma   90.00
#
_symmetry.space_group_name_H-M   'P 1'
#
loop_
_entity.id
_entity.type
_entity.pdbx_description
1 polymer ?
#
loop_
_entity_poly.entity_id
_entity_poly.type
_entity_poly.pdbx_seq_one_letter_code
_entity_poly.pdbx_strand_id
1 'polypeptide(L)'
;MLLNEEQKMIQDMLRSYSQEKLKSTAAERDKTAQFPAQQLKELGELGALGMTVSPEWGGAGLDYISLVVALEEIAAGDGAISTIVSVQNSLPCGITQRYGTDAQKQKYLSKLATGEWLGCFCLTEPQAGSDAGALECKAVREGEEWVLNGTKQFITTGKHAQVALVFAVTDKAAGKKGISCFLVPTDTEGYIVSRIEEKMGQHCSDTATIVLENCRIPADHLLGAEGEGYKIALSNLESGRIGIAAQSVGMARAALDAAVEYANDRKAFGVEIVQHQAVAFRLADMATQIEAARQLILHAAALKDAGLPCLKEASMAKLFASTMAERVCSDAIQIHGGYGYVSDFPVERIYRDVRVSQIYEGASDIQRLVIAREVTKV
;
A
#
# COMPACT_ATOMS: atom_id res chain seq x y z
N MET A 1 3.92 11.71 -19.37
CA MET A 1 2.80 10.98 -20.03
C MET A 1 1.53 11.79 -19.87
N LEU A 2 0.63 11.81 -20.88
CA LEU A 2 -0.68 12.46 -20.76
C LEU A 2 -1.72 11.40 -20.42
N LEU A 3 -2.63 11.72 -19.49
CA LEU A 3 -3.76 10.89 -19.14
C LEU A 3 -4.83 10.95 -20.25
N ASN A 4 -5.48 9.84 -20.51
CA ASN A 4 -6.67 9.79 -21.37
C ASN A 4 -7.91 10.33 -20.63
N GLU A 5 -9.06 10.42 -21.32
CA GLU A 5 -10.29 10.97 -20.74
C GLU A 5 -10.81 10.15 -19.53
N GLU A 6 -10.77 8.81 -19.61
CA GLU A 6 -11.20 7.92 -18.53
C GLU A 6 -10.30 8.06 -17.29
N GLN A 7 -8.99 8.07 -17.47
CA GLN A 7 -8.02 8.26 -16.39
C GLN A 7 -8.19 9.63 -15.70
N LYS A 8 -8.49 10.69 -16.46
CA LYS A 8 -8.81 12.01 -15.91
C LYS A 8 -10.12 12.01 -15.12
N MET A 9 -11.16 11.36 -15.64
CA MET A 9 -12.44 11.23 -14.90
C MET A 9 -12.26 10.53 -13.56
N ILE A 10 -11.47 9.46 -13.52
CA ILE A 10 -11.13 8.73 -12.29
C ILE A 10 -10.35 9.63 -11.34
N GLN A 11 -9.34 10.34 -11.85
CA GLN A 11 -8.56 11.29 -11.07
C GLN A 11 -9.45 12.36 -10.45
N ASP A 12 -10.32 13.00 -11.23
CA ASP A 12 -11.17 14.10 -10.76
C ASP A 12 -12.20 13.61 -9.74
N MET A 13 -12.81 12.44 -9.96
CA MET A 13 -13.75 11.81 -9.03
C MET A 13 -13.10 11.55 -7.67
N LEU A 14 -11.92 10.91 -7.67
CA LEU A 14 -11.23 10.59 -6.42
C LEU A 14 -10.57 11.79 -5.76
N ARG A 15 -10.17 12.81 -6.54
CA ARG A 15 -9.74 14.10 -6.01
C ARG A 15 -10.86 14.79 -5.23
N SER A 16 -12.05 14.90 -5.82
CA SER A 16 -13.21 15.50 -5.15
C SER A 16 -13.55 14.75 -3.86
N TYR A 17 -13.66 13.43 -3.93
CA TYR A 17 -13.92 12.60 -2.76
C TYR A 17 -12.84 12.79 -1.68
N SER A 18 -11.56 12.74 -2.07
CA SER A 18 -10.44 12.85 -1.13
C SER A 18 -10.38 14.21 -0.44
N GLN A 19 -10.59 15.30 -1.18
CA GLN A 19 -10.57 16.64 -0.59
C GLN A 19 -11.78 16.86 0.35
N GLU A 20 -12.97 16.41 -0.03
CA GLU A 20 -14.20 16.62 0.72
C GLU A 20 -14.36 15.70 1.93
N LYS A 21 -14.01 14.40 1.78
CA LYS A 21 -14.30 13.36 2.76
C LYS A 21 -13.08 12.87 3.54
N LEU A 22 -11.91 12.78 2.90
CA LEU A 22 -10.73 12.25 3.55
C LEU A 22 -9.91 13.33 4.25
N LYS A 23 -9.52 14.39 3.54
CA LYS A 23 -8.67 15.46 4.06
C LYS A 23 -9.33 16.18 5.25
N SER A 24 -10.63 16.47 5.16
CA SER A 24 -11.37 17.21 6.19
C SER A 24 -11.42 16.52 7.56
N THR A 25 -11.25 15.19 7.58
CA THR A 25 -11.35 14.37 8.81
C THR A 25 -10.07 13.59 9.15
N ALA A 26 -8.99 13.78 8.36
CA ALA A 26 -7.74 13.02 8.51
C ALA A 26 -7.04 13.28 9.86
N ALA A 27 -7.06 14.52 10.35
CA ALA A 27 -6.46 14.85 11.65
C ALA A 27 -7.15 14.13 12.81
N GLU A 28 -8.48 14.05 12.78
CA GLU A 28 -9.26 13.36 13.82
C GLU A 28 -9.01 11.84 13.78
N ARG A 29 -8.96 11.23 12.58
CA ARG A 29 -8.62 9.81 12.44
C ARG A 29 -7.21 9.48 12.92
N ASP A 30 -6.24 10.35 12.61
CA ASP A 30 -4.87 10.19 13.11
C ASP A 30 -4.83 10.23 14.63
N LYS A 31 -5.47 11.22 15.24
CA LYS A 31 -5.52 11.41 16.69
C LYS A 31 -6.20 10.27 17.43
N THR A 32 -7.31 9.77 16.89
CA THR A 32 -8.12 8.71 17.54
C THR A 32 -7.70 7.30 17.15
N ALA A 33 -6.84 7.16 16.12
CA ALA A 33 -6.49 5.88 15.50
C ALA A 33 -7.73 5.05 15.08
N GLN A 34 -8.84 5.72 14.76
CA GLN A 34 -10.09 5.07 14.37
C GLN A 34 -9.97 4.49 12.97
N PHE A 35 -10.24 3.18 12.83
CA PHE A 35 -10.27 2.52 11.54
C PHE A 35 -11.32 3.14 10.61
N PRO A 36 -10.98 3.45 9.34
CA PRO A 36 -11.82 4.25 8.45
C PRO A 36 -12.87 3.41 7.70
N ALA A 37 -13.67 2.62 8.44
CA ALA A 37 -14.62 1.65 7.85
C ALA A 37 -15.62 2.32 6.88
N GLN A 38 -16.15 3.50 7.25
CA GLN A 38 -17.10 4.22 6.42
C GLN A 38 -16.46 4.71 5.12
N GLN A 39 -15.26 5.29 5.20
CA GLN A 39 -14.53 5.79 4.04
C GLN A 39 -14.14 4.65 3.09
N LEU A 40 -13.75 3.50 3.63
CA LEU A 40 -13.44 2.31 2.82
C LEU A 40 -14.69 1.75 2.13
N LYS A 41 -15.85 1.76 2.79
CA LYS A 41 -17.11 1.39 2.18
C LYS A 41 -17.46 2.31 1.00
N GLU A 42 -17.39 3.63 1.21
CA GLU A 42 -17.64 4.63 0.17
C GLU A 42 -16.64 4.49 -1.01
N LEU A 43 -15.35 4.25 -0.73
CA LEU A 43 -14.34 3.96 -1.76
C LEU A 43 -14.63 2.65 -2.51
N GLY A 44 -15.19 1.64 -1.84
CA GLY A 44 -15.68 0.42 -2.48
C GLY A 44 -16.82 0.70 -3.44
N GLU A 45 -17.80 1.52 -3.04
CA GLU A 45 -18.91 1.96 -3.89
C GLU A 45 -18.44 2.76 -5.11
N LEU A 46 -17.31 3.47 -5.00
CA LEU A 46 -16.63 4.15 -6.11
C LEU A 46 -15.74 3.21 -6.95
N GLY A 47 -15.68 1.92 -6.64
CA GLY A 47 -14.85 0.93 -7.34
C GLY A 47 -13.37 0.96 -7.00
N ALA A 48 -12.95 1.74 -6.00
CA ALA A 48 -11.53 1.95 -5.69
C ALA A 48 -10.86 0.75 -5.00
N LEU A 49 -11.60 -0.24 -4.49
CA LEU A 49 -11.05 -1.41 -3.79
C LEU A 49 -10.76 -2.62 -4.70
N GLY A 50 -11.25 -2.59 -5.95
CA GLY A 50 -11.02 -3.63 -6.96
C GLY A 50 -10.76 -3.05 -8.35
N MET A 51 -9.92 -2.01 -8.45
CA MET A 51 -9.74 -1.23 -9.68
C MET A 51 -9.25 -2.07 -10.85
N THR A 52 -8.27 -2.95 -10.63
CA THR A 52 -7.67 -3.79 -11.68
C THR A 52 -8.29 -5.19 -11.75
N VAL A 53 -9.30 -5.46 -10.95
CA VAL A 53 -10.03 -6.73 -10.97
C VAL A 53 -11.01 -6.73 -12.13
N SER A 54 -11.10 -7.87 -12.85
CA SER A 54 -12.05 -8.05 -13.95
C SER A 54 -13.50 -7.78 -13.49
N PRO A 55 -14.33 -7.15 -14.32
CA PRO A 55 -15.76 -6.96 -14.05
C PRO A 55 -16.52 -8.26 -13.80
N GLU A 56 -16.07 -9.36 -14.36
CA GLU A 56 -16.60 -10.70 -14.08
C GLU A 56 -16.62 -11.04 -12.58
N TRP A 57 -15.66 -10.51 -11.84
CA TRP A 57 -15.50 -10.73 -10.39
C TRP A 57 -15.88 -9.49 -9.55
N GLY A 58 -16.65 -8.55 -10.14
CA GLY A 58 -17.11 -7.36 -9.45
C GLY A 58 -16.12 -6.21 -9.35
N GLY A 59 -14.99 -6.30 -10.05
CA GLY A 59 -14.01 -5.22 -10.13
C GLY A 59 -14.34 -4.17 -11.19
N ALA A 60 -13.58 -3.08 -11.22
CA ALA A 60 -13.75 -2.00 -12.18
C ALA A 60 -13.10 -2.26 -13.55
N GLY A 61 -12.17 -3.23 -13.64
CA GLY A 61 -11.50 -3.60 -14.90
C GLY A 61 -10.58 -2.52 -15.49
N LEU A 62 -10.08 -1.62 -14.65
CA LEU A 62 -9.27 -0.47 -15.03
C LEU A 62 -7.79 -0.83 -15.19
N ASP A 63 -7.04 0.05 -15.84
CA ASP A 63 -5.60 -0.08 -16.02
C ASP A 63 -4.79 0.36 -14.77
N TYR A 64 -3.49 0.06 -14.76
CA TYR A 64 -2.59 0.45 -13.66
C TYR A 64 -2.31 1.95 -13.61
N ILE A 65 -2.43 2.67 -14.73
CA ILE A 65 -2.34 4.13 -14.76
C ILE A 65 -3.51 4.72 -13.98
N SER A 66 -4.73 4.21 -14.18
CA SER A 66 -5.92 4.59 -13.40
C SER A 66 -5.73 4.31 -11.90
N LEU A 67 -5.16 3.15 -11.53
CA LEU A 67 -4.85 2.83 -10.14
C LEU A 67 -3.82 3.81 -9.55
N VAL A 68 -2.79 4.19 -10.30
CA VAL A 68 -1.76 5.15 -9.87
C VAL A 68 -2.36 6.51 -9.56
N VAL A 69 -3.16 7.07 -10.49
CA VAL A 69 -3.77 8.39 -10.28
C VAL A 69 -4.80 8.36 -9.14
N ALA A 70 -5.52 7.26 -8.98
CA ALA A 70 -6.43 7.05 -7.86
C ALA A 70 -5.71 7.06 -6.51
N LEU A 71 -4.64 6.27 -6.38
CA LEU A 71 -3.87 6.17 -5.14
C LEU A 71 -3.17 7.50 -4.80
N GLU A 72 -2.71 8.24 -5.80
CA GLU A 72 -2.15 9.58 -5.59
C GLU A 72 -3.20 10.54 -4.98
N GLU A 73 -4.43 10.56 -5.53
CA GLU A 73 -5.49 11.43 -5.02
C GLU A 73 -5.97 11.02 -3.62
N ILE A 74 -6.13 9.72 -3.36
CA ILE A 74 -6.50 9.22 -2.03
C ILE A 74 -5.42 9.56 -1.01
N ALA A 75 -4.14 9.37 -1.36
CA ALA A 75 -3.01 9.66 -0.47
C ALA A 75 -2.86 11.16 -0.18
N ALA A 76 -3.22 12.02 -1.13
CA ALA A 76 -3.26 13.47 -0.89
C ALA A 76 -4.36 13.87 0.12
N GLY A 77 -5.42 13.10 0.25
CA GLY A 77 -6.44 13.25 1.29
C GLY A 77 -6.02 12.59 2.63
N ASP A 78 -5.59 11.33 2.57
CA ASP A 78 -5.20 10.54 3.75
C ASP A 78 -4.24 9.39 3.35
N GLY A 79 -2.99 9.50 3.80
CA GLY A 79 -1.94 8.51 3.51
C GLY A 79 -2.26 7.12 4.07
N ALA A 80 -2.87 7.03 5.25
CA ALA A 80 -3.21 5.77 5.89
C ALA A 80 -4.31 5.00 5.14
N ILE A 81 -5.35 5.71 4.67
CA ILE A 81 -6.41 5.10 3.84
C ILE A 81 -5.83 4.62 2.51
N SER A 82 -4.95 5.41 1.88
CA SER A 82 -4.28 5.02 0.64
C SER A 82 -3.48 3.72 0.79
N THR A 83 -2.86 3.48 1.96
CA THR A 83 -2.17 2.21 2.25
C THR A 83 -3.15 1.03 2.21
N ILE A 84 -4.32 1.14 2.84
CA ILE A 84 -5.32 0.07 2.85
C ILE A 84 -5.81 -0.21 1.43
N VAL A 85 -6.13 0.84 0.66
CA VAL A 85 -6.59 0.72 -0.73
C VAL A 85 -5.52 0.10 -1.64
N SER A 86 -4.25 0.52 -1.48
CA SER A 86 -3.12 -0.03 -2.25
C SER A 86 -2.91 -1.51 -1.96
N VAL A 87 -2.89 -1.91 -0.68
CA VAL A 87 -2.76 -3.31 -0.26
C VAL A 87 -3.92 -4.14 -0.79
N GLN A 88 -5.16 -3.68 -0.64
CA GLN A 88 -6.36 -4.39 -1.10
C GLN A 88 -6.28 -4.72 -2.59
N ASN A 89 -5.95 -3.75 -3.44
CA ASN A 89 -5.85 -3.93 -4.88
C ASN A 89 -4.68 -4.84 -5.29
N SER A 90 -3.48 -4.56 -4.75
CA SER A 90 -2.25 -5.21 -5.23
C SER A 90 -2.06 -6.62 -4.70
N LEU A 91 -2.46 -6.92 -3.46
CA LEU A 91 -2.16 -8.19 -2.80
C LEU A 91 -3.40 -9.09 -2.70
N PRO A 92 -4.40 -8.88 -1.83
CA PRO A 92 -5.55 -9.78 -1.77
C PRO A 92 -6.28 -9.93 -3.10
N CYS A 93 -6.63 -8.83 -3.76
CA CYS A 93 -7.32 -8.88 -5.04
C CYS A 93 -6.43 -9.43 -6.16
N GLY A 94 -5.26 -8.83 -6.36
CA GLY A 94 -4.38 -9.20 -7.48
C GLY A 94 -3.88 -10.65 -7.41
N ILE A 95 -3.55 -11.13 -6.21
CA ILE A 95 -3.10 -12.51 -6.00
C ILE A 95 -4.25 -13.49 -6.21
N THR A 96 -5.42 -13.22 -5.61
CA THR A 96 -6.58 -14.11 -5.75
C THR A 96 -7.08 -14.17 -7.20
N GLN A 97 -7.06 -13.03 -7.92
CA GLN A 97 -7.41 -13.01 -9.35
C GLN A 97 -6.47 -13.89 -10.18
N ARG A 98 -5.18 -13.84 -9.88
CA ARG A 98 -4.16 -14.54 -10.68
C ARG A 98 -4.04 -16.03 -10.38
N TYR A 99 -4.17 -16.42 -9.13
CA TYR A 99 -3.86 -17.78 -8.67
C TYR A 99 -5.05 -18.55 -8.11
N GLY A 100 -6.16 -17.88 -7.84
CA GLY A 100 -7.37 -18.52 -7.33
C GLY A 100 -8.06 -19.38 -8.38
N THR A 101 -8.66 -20.49 -7.93
CA THR A 101 -9.63 -21.22 -8.71
C THR A 101 -10.89 -20.39 -8.91
N ASP A 102 -11.75 -20.72 -9.87
CA ASP A 102 -13.00 -19.98 -10.08
C ASP A 102 -13.90 -20.02 -8.85
N ALA A 103 -13.93 -21.15 -8.13
CA ALA A 103 -14.64 -21.25 -6.85
C ALA A 103 -14.09 -20.30 -5.78
N GLN A 104 -12.75 -20.19 -5.66
CA GLN A 104 -12.11 -19.25 -4.76
C GLN A 104 -12.35 -17.79 -5.17
N LYS A 105 -12.30 -17.48 -6.46
CA LYS A 105 -12.61 -16.14 -6.97
C LYS A 105 -14.05 -15.75 -6.69
N GLN A 106 -14.99 -16.65 -6.96
CA GLN A 106 -16.41 -16.42 -6.66
C GLN A 106 -16.66 -16.22 -5.17
N LYS A 107 -15.98 -16.98 -4.30
CA LYS A 107 -16.16 -16.91 -2.84
C LYS A 107 -15.50 -15.71 -2.20
N TYR A 108 -14.28 -15.35 -2.65
CA TYR A 108 -13.42 -14.38 -2.00
C TYR A 108 -13.22 -13.12 -2.84
N LEU A 109 -12.81 -13.27 -4.12
CA LEU A 109 -12.42 -12.13 -4.95
C LEU A 109 -13.58 -11.19 -5.22
N SER A 110 -14.78 -11.71 -5.48
CA SER A 110 -15.97 -10.90 -5.73
C SER A 110 -16.30 -9.96 -4.56
N LYS A 111 -16.08 -10.40 -3.34
CA LYS A 111 -16.30 -9.61 -2.14
C LYS A 111 -15.15 -8.65 -1.83
N LEU A 112 -13.92 -9.06 -2.13
CA LEU A 112 -12.73 -8.22 -1.99
C LEU A 112 -12.77 -7.06 -2.99
N ALA A 113 -13.14 -7.31 -4.24
CA ALA A 113 -13.16 -6.31 -5.31
C ALA A 113 -14.22 -5.23 -5.08
N THR A 114 -15.37 -5.59 -4.52
CA THR A 114 -16.44 -4.63 -4.19
C THR A 114 -16.22 -3.90 -2.87
N GLY A 115 -15.25 -4.34 -2.04
CA GLY A 115 -15.03 -3.81 -0.71
C GLY A 115 -16.04 -4.29 0.34
N GLU A 116 -16.90 -5.29 0.01
CA GLU A 116 -17.73 -5.98 1.00
C GLU A 116 -16.82 -6.65 2.05
N TRP A 117 -15.70 -7.20 1.59
CA TRP A 117 -14.65 -7.75 2.43
C TRP A 117 -13.32 -7.04 2.21
N LEU A 118 -12.57 -6.88 3.28
CA LEU A 118 -11.17 -6.50 3.24
C LEU A 118 -10.30 -7.73 3.38
N GLY A 119 -9.14 -7.70 2.72
CA GLY A 119 -8.14 -8.74 2.83
C GLY A 119 -6.87 -8.25 3.48
N CYS A 120 -6.09 -9.17 4.04
CA CYS A 120 -4.74 -8.88 4.52
C CYS A 120 -3.73 -9.87 3.97
N PHE A 121 -2.45 -9.46 3.98
CA PHE A 121 -1.34 -10.23 3.43
C PHE A 121 -0.37 -10.62 4.53
N CYS A 122 -0.42 -11.89 4.94
CA CYS A 122 0.29 -12.43 6.08
C CYS A 122 1.58 -13.16 5.64
N LEU A 123 2.59 -12.40 5.19
CA LEU A 123 3.90 -12.93 4.80
C LEU A 123 4.91 -12.76 5.94
N THR A 124 5.14 -11.52 6.38
CA THR A 124 6.18 -11.12 7.34
C THR A 124 6.04 -11.83 8.69
N GLU A 125 7.15 -12.25 9.24
CA GLU A 125 7.27 -12.85 10.57
C GLU A 125 8.28 -12.08 11.42
N PRO A 126 8.32 -12.24 12.76
CA PRO A 126 9.25 -11.49 13.61
C PRO A 126 10.72 -11.60 13.18
N GLN A 127 11.15 -12.74 12.66
CA GLN A 127 12.52 -13.00 12.18
C GLN A 127 12.67 -12.88 10.66
N ALA A 128 11.57 -12.80 9.86
CA ALA A 128 11.59 -12.85 8.41
C ALA A 128 10.81 -11.66 7.80
N GLY A 129 11.52 -10.57 7.52
CA GLY A 129 11.02 -9.40 6.79
C GLY A 129 11.58 -9.37 5.36
N SER A 130 12.73 -8.71 5.17
CA SER A 130 13.38 -8.63 3.85
C SER A 130 13.83 -9.99 3.31
N ASP A 131 14.17 -10.94 4.18
CA ASP A 131 14.38 -12.34 3.81
C ASP A 131 13.06 -13.13 3.93
N ALA A 132 12.16 -12.91 2.98
CA ALA A 132 10.87 -13.59 2.93
C ALA A 132 10.97 -15.11 2.65
N GLY A 133 12.16 -15.63 2.41
CA GLY A 133 12.42 -17.07 2.31
C GLY A 133 12.64 -17.77 3.65
N ALA A 134 12.86 -17.01 4.73
CA ALA A 134 13.17 -17.52 6.07
C ALA A 134 11.92 -17.69 6.97
N LEU A 135 10.77 -17.99 6.38
CA LEU A 135 9.52 -18.21 7.12
C LEU A 135 9.61 -19.45 8.01
N GLU A 136 8.98 -19.38 9.18
CA GLU A 136 8.87 -20.47 10.16
C GLU A 136 7.44 -20.88 10.46
N CYS A 137 6.44 -20.07 10.10
CA CYS A 137 5.03 -20.45 10.16
C CYS A 137 4.81 -21.73 9.37
N LYS A 138 4.18 -22.75 9.97
CA LYS A 138 4.02 -24.08 9.40
C LYS A 138 2.58 -24.32 8.98
N ALA A 139 2.41 -25.08 7.92
CA ALA A 139 1.13 -25.67 7.55
C ALA A 139 1.33 -27.18 7.36
N VAL A 140 0.59 -27.98 8.14
CA VAL A 140 0.65 -29.43 8.07
C VAL A 140 -0.69 -29.94 7.56
N ARG A 141 -0.66 -30.84 6.57
CA ARG A 141 -1.88 -31.47 6.06
C ARG A 141 -2.33 -32.61 6.97
N GLU A 142 -3.55 -32.54 7.44
CA GLU A 142 -4.21 -33.58 8.23
C GLU A 142 -5.52 -33.99 7.54
N GLY A 143 -5.48 -35.04 6.71
CA GLY A 143 -6.64 -35.48 5.92
C GLY A 143 -7.08 -34.39 4.91
N GLU A 144 -8.30 -33.91 5.05
CA GLU A 144 -8.91 -32.90 4.20
C GLU A 144 -8.75 -31.46 4.76
N GLU A 145 -7.84 -31.28 5.71
CA GLU A 145 -7.56 -29.98 6.32
C GLU A 145 -6.08 -29.65 6.31
N TRP A 146 -5.78 -28.33 6.40
CA TRP A 146 -4.48 -27.80 6.76
C TRP A 146 -4.53 -27.24 8.17
N VAL A 147 -3.50 -27.50 8.97
CA VAL A 147 -3.33 -26.98 10.33
C VAL A 147 -2.17 -25.98 10.32
N LEU A 148 -2.47 -24.70 10.53
CA LEU A 148 -1.50 -23.63 10.50
C LEU A 148 -1.07 -23.25 11.91
N ASN A 149 0.25 -23.10 12.11
CA ASN A 149 0.85 -22.67 13.37
C ASN A 149 2.01 -21.70 13.13
N GLY A 150 2.01 -20.56 13.81
CA GLY A 150 3.08 -19.57 13.72
C GLY A 150 2.62 -18.14 14.02
N THR A 151 3.52 -17.18 13.84
CA THR A 151 3.24 -15.77 14.12
C THR A 151 3.54 -14.93 12.88
N LYS A 152 2.60 -14.06 12.52
CA LYS A 152 2.75 -13.06 11.46
C LYS A 152 2.80 -11.67 12.07
N GLN A 153 3.67 -10.81 11.54
CA GLN A 153 3.94 -9.49 12.09
C GLN A 153 3.76 -8.38 11.07
N PHE A 154 3.37 -7.20 11.55
CA PHE A 154 3.16 -6.00 10.75
C PHE A 154 2.12 -6.17 9.65
N ILE A 155 1.01 -6.86 9.95
CA ILE A 155 -0.03 -7.17 8.99
C ILE A 155 -1.02 -6.01 8.88
N THR A 156 -0.96 -5.28 7.76
CA THR A 156 -1.91 -4.21 7.42
C THR A 156 -3.33 -4.79 7.30
N THR A 157 -4.30 -4.13 7.93
CA THR A 157 -5.71 -4.55 7.98
C THR A 157 -5.92 -5.91 8.68
N GLY A 158 -4.92 -6.39 9.43
CA GLY A 158 -4.97 -7.73 10.03
C GLY A 158 -6.09 -7.96 11.05
N LYS A 159 -6.58 -6.87 11.68
CA LYS A 159 -7.72 -6.91 12.60
C LYS A 159 -9.06 -6.82 11.88
N HIS A 160 -9.16 -6.02 10.82
CA HIS A 160 -10.42 -5.68 10.17
C HIS A 160 -10.67 -6.45 8.87
N ALA A 161 -9.70 -7.24 8.40
CA ALA A 161 -9.87 -8.12 7.24
C ALA A 161 -10.82 -9.29 7.53
N GLN A 162 -11.56 -9.76 6.52
CA GLN A 162 -12.39 -10.96 6.57
C GLN A 162 -11.67 -12.19 6.01
N VAL A 163 -10.61 -11.98 5.22
CA VAL A 163 -9.77 -13.05 4.70
C VAL A 163 -8.30 -12.66 4.72
N ALA A 164 -7.45 -13.58 5.16
CA ALA A 164 -6.00 -13.43 5.17
C ALA A 164 -5.36 -14.33 4.11
N LEU A 165 -4.43 -13.79 3.31
CA LEU A 165 -3.52 -14.57 2.50
C LEU A 165 -2.32 -14.95 3.36
N VAL A 166 -2.30 -16.18 3.86
CA VAL A 166 -1.27 -16.66 4.79
C VAL A 166 -0.23 -17.50 4.06
N PHE A 167 1.04 -17.12 4.20
CA PHE A 167 2.17 -17.88 3.67
C PHE A 167 2.78 -18.73 4.78
N ALA A 168 2.88 -20.03 4.55
CA ALA A 168 3.41 -20.97 5.53
C ALA A 168 4.26 -22.06 4.86
N VAL A 169 5.15 -22.66 5.64
CA VAL A 169 6.04 -23.74 5.22
C VAL A 169 5.28 -25.06 5.27
N THR A 170 5.10 -25.69 4.11
CA THR A 170 4.52 -27.04 3.96
C THR A 170 5.61 -28.11 3.84
N ASP A 171 6.78 -27.75 3.28
CA ASP A 171 7.96 -28.63 3.21
C ASP A 171 9.26 -27.86 3.52
N LYS A 172 9.77 -28.04 4.72
CA LYS A 172 11.00 -27.36 5.15
C LYS A 172 12.23 -27.78 4.32
N ALA A 173 12.28 -29.00 3.84
CA ALA A 173 13.43 -29.52 3.07
C ALA A 173 13.55 -28.88 1.68
N ALA A 174 12.41 -28.47 1.10
CA ALA A 174 12.37 -27.83 -0.21
C ALA A 174 12.76 -26.33 -0.17
N GLY A 175 13.05 -25.75 1.01
CA GLY A 175 13.40 -24.33 1.16
C GLY A 175 12.31 -23.42 0.62
N LYS A 176 12.67 -22.47 -0.25
CA LYS A 176 11.70 -21.53 -0.86
C LYS A 176 10.59 -22.20 -1.66
N LYS A 177 10.83 -23.39 -2.20
CA LYS A 177 9.82 -24.20 -2.91
C LYS A 177 8.92 -25.00 -1.96
N GLY A 178 9.15 -24.93 -0.67
CA GLY A 178 8.31 -25.53 0.35
C GLY A 178 7.39 -24.52 1.06
N ILE A 179 7.27 -23.30 0.53
CA ILE A 179 6.34 -22.29 1.05
C ILE A 179 5.06 -22.33 0.20
N SER A 180 3.90 -22.37 0.85
CA SER A 180 2.58 -22.38 0.23
C SER A 180 1.76 -21.15 0.67
N CYS A 181 0.72 -20.83 -0.07
CA CYS A 181 -0.19 -19.70 0.22
C CYS A 181 -1.60 -20.24 0.49
N PHE A 182 -2.28 -19.69 1.49
CA PHE A 182 -3.59 -20.11 1.93
C PHE A 182 -4.56 -18.94 2.07
N LEU A 183 -5.81 -19.13 1.66
CA LEU A 183 -6.93 -18.24 1.98
C LEU A 183 -7.51 -18.64 3.34
N VAL A 184 -7.29 -17.82 4.36
CA VAL A 184 -7.74 -18.09 5.73
C VAL A 184 -8.82 -17.07 6.10
N PRO A 185 -10.10 -17.48 6.27
CA PRO A 185 -11.11 -16.62 6.89
C PRO A 185 -10.65 -16.20 8.29
N THR A 186 -10.76 -14.92 8.62
CA THR A 186 -10.19 -14.39 9.87
C THR A 186 -11.03 -14.71 11.12
N ASP A 187 -12.24 -15.23 10.92
CA ASP A 187 -13.11 -15.80 11.95
C ASP A 187 -12.82 -17.29 12.24
N THR A 188 -11.84 -17.88 11.54
CA THR A 188 -11.41 -19.26 11.81
C THR A 188 -10.82 -19.38 13.22
N GLU A 189 -11.24 -20.42 13.97
CA GLU A 189 -10.65 -20.72 15.26
C GLU A 189 -9.13 -20.89 15.15
N GLY A 190 -8.39 -20.25 16.05
CA GLY A 190 -6.93 -20.22 16.00
C GLY A 190 -6.33 -19.09 15.15
N TYR A 191 -7.13 -18.25 14.47
CA TYR A 191 -6.65 -16.97 13.93
C TYR A 191 -6.80 -15.89 15.02
N ILE A 192 -5.71 -15.48 15.63
CA ILE A 192 -5.72 -14.63 16.81
C ILE A 192 -5.02 -13.30 16.51
N VAL A 193 -5.75 -12.20 16.59
CA VAL A 193 -5.16 -10.86 16.59
C VAL A 193 -4.56 -10.60 17.98
N SER A 194 -3.27 -10.86 18.14
CA SER A 194 -2.62 -10.81 19.45
C SER A 194 -2.22 -9.38 19.86
N ARG A 195 -1.97 -8.51 18.87
CA ARG A 195 -1.56 -7.13 19.13
C ARG A 195 -1.89 -6.24 17.92
N ILE A 196 -2.24 -4.98 18.20
CA ILE A 196 -2.22 -3.87 17.22
C ILE A 196 -1.02 -3.01 17.55
N GLU A 197 -0.19 -2.74 16.56
CA GLU A 197 1.05 -1.98 16.72
C GLU A 197 0.77 -0.49 16.89
N GLU A 198 1.40 0.12 17.90
CA GLU A 198 1.49 1.57 18.01
C GLU A 198 2.57 2.06 17.04
N LYS A 199 2.24 3.04 16.19
CA LYS A 199 3.09 3.46 15.08
C LYS A 199 3.42 4.94 15.14
N MET A 200 4.46 5.33 14.44
CA MET A 200 4.85 6.72 14.23
C MET A 200 3.80 7.52 13.46
N GLY A 201 3.17 6.90 12.46
CA GLY A 201 2.16 7.49 11.58
C GLY A 201 1.18 6.45 11.06
N GLN A 202 0.31 6.88 10.14
CA GLN A 202 -0.75 6.04 9.55
C GLN A 202 -1.61 5.35 10.64
N HIS A 203 -1.97 6.10 11.68
CA HIS A 203 -2.59 5.54 12.88
C HIS A 203 -3.94 4.89 12.62
N CYS A 204 -4.73 5.39 11.67
CA CYS A 204 -6.05 4.82 11.37
C CYS A 204 -5.99 3.54 10.51
N SER A 205 -4.82 3.19 9.94
CA SER A 205 -4.59 1.90 9.30
C SER A 205 -4.06 0.93 10.34
N ASP A 206 -4.84 -0.05 10.77
CA ASP A 206 -4.36 -1.05 11.71
C ASP A 206 -3.21 -1.88 11.13
N THR A 207 -2.29 -2.22 11.99
CA THR A 207 -1.14 -3.07 11.70
C THR A 207 -1.03 -4.09 12.81
N ALA A 208 -1.33 -5.34 12.52
CA ALA A 208 -1.50 -6.37 13.53
C ALA A 208 -0.35 -7.37 13.58
N THR A 209 -0.15 -7.94 14.78
CA THR A 209 0.51 -9.22 14.97
C THR A 209 -0.57 -10.29 15.04
N ILE A 210 -0.46 -11.30 14.17
CA ILE A 210 -1.40 -12.42 14.07
C ILE A 210 -0.70 -13.69 14.57
N VAL A 211 -1.31 -14.38 15.51
CA VAL A 211 -0.90 -15.71 15.96
C VAL A 211 -1.85 -16.73 15.35
N LEU A 212 -1.28 -17.72 14.69
CA LEU A 212 -2.01 -18.91 14.23
C LEU A 212 -1.71 -20.04 15.20
N GLU A 213 -2.74 -20.51 15.88
CA GLU A 213 -2.65 -21.56 16.89
C GLU A 213 -3.62 -22.70 16.54
N ASN A 214 -3.08 -23.79 15.97
CA ASN A 214 -3.87 -24.90 15.47
C ASN A 214 -5.03 -24.43 14.55
N CYS A 215 -4.76 -23.40 13.76
CA CYS A 215 -5.74 -22.80 12.86
C CYS A 215 -6.04 -23.78 11.73
N ARG A 216 -7.25 -24.37 11.74
CA ARG A 216 -7.67 -25.40 10.81
C ARG A 216 -8.49 -24.82 9.67
N ILE A 217 -8.08 -25.12 8.46
CA ILE A 217 -8.78 -24.70 7.24
C ILE A 217 -8.94 -25.88 6.28
N PRO A 218 -10.00 -25.92 5.46
CA PRO A 218 -10.19 -26.94 4.44
C PRO A 218 -9.04 -27.02 3.43
N ALA A 219 -8.79 -28.19 2.86
CA ALA A 219 -7.70 -28.40 1.92
C ALA A 219 -7.82 -27.53 0.66
N ASP A 220 -9.03 -27.20 0.22
CA ASP A 220 -9.33 -26.36 -0.93
C ASP A 220 -9.08 -24.85 -0.69
N HIS A 221 -8.65 -24.47 0.51
CA HIS A 221 -8.18 -23.11 0.82
C HIS A 221 -6.72 -22.88 0.41
N LEU A 222 -6.00 -23.87 -0.09
CA LEU A 222 -4.69 -23.70 -0.72
C LEU A 222 -4.84 -22.83 -1.98
N LEU A 223 -4.12 -21.73 -2.05
CA LEU A 223 -4.13 -20.79 -3.17
C LEU A 223 -2.95 -21.09 -4.10
N GLY A 224 -3.23 -21.39 -5.36
CA GLY A 224 -2.25 -21.95 -6.29
C GLY A 224 -1.90 -23.40 -5.97
N ALA A 225 -0.69 -23.84 -6.32
CA ALA A 225 -0.19 -25.17 -5.99
C ALA A 225 0.66 -25.15 -4.72
N GLU A 226 0.74 -26.29 -4.04
CA GLU A 226 1.64 -26.49 -2.91
C GLU A 226 3.08 -26.20 -3.34
N GLY A 227 3.81 -25.45 -2.52
CA GLY A 227 5.20 -25.03 -2.80
C GLY A 227 5.34 -23.81 -3.72
N GLU A 228 4.25 -23.22 -4.23
CA GLU A 228 4.29 -22.01 -5.06
C GLU A 228 4.19 -20.71 -4.25
N GLY A 229 4.01 -20.77 -2.93
CA GLY A 229 3.76 -19.58 -2.11
C GLY A 229 4.84 -18.50 -2.23
N TYR A 230 6.12 -18.87 -2.28
CA TYR A 230 7.20 -17.88 -2.47
C TYR A 230 7.11 -17.17 -3.83
N LYS A 231 6.81 -17.90 -4.90
CA LYS A 231 6.57 -17.35 -6.24
C LYS A 231 5.34 -16.42 -6.24
N ILE A 232 4.24 -16.85 -5.60
CA ILE A 232 3.02 -16.07 -5.45
C ILE A 232 3.29 -14.76 -4.72
N ALA A 233 3.99 -14.80 -3.58
CA ALA A 233 4.35 -13.63 -2.81
C ALA A 233 5.14 -12.61 -3.65
N LEU A 234 6.15 -13.06 -4.41
CA LEU A 234 7.00 -12.16 -5.19
C LEU A 234 6.33 -11.63 -6.46
N SER A 235 5.40 -12.38 -7.06
CA SER A 235 4.82 -12.04 -8.37
C SER A 235 3.96 -10.77 -8.38
N ASN A 236 3.44 -10.36 -7.22
CA ASN A 236 2.60 -9.17 -7.09
C ASN A 236 3.32 -7.98 -6.42
N LEU A 237 4.59 -8.16 -6.04
CA LEU A 237 5.38 -7.06 -5.43
C LEU A 237 5.60 -5.88 -6.39
N GLU A 238 5.59 -6.11 -7.70
CA GLU A 238 5.65 -5.01 -8.69
C GLU A 238 4.47 -4.07 -8.54
N SER A 239 3.26 -4.62 -8.47
CA SER A 239 2.01 -3.85 -8.28
C SER A 239 2.02 -3.09 -6.96
N GLY A 240 2.44 -3.74 -5.86
CA GLY A 240 2.58 -3.09 -4.56
C GLY A 240 3.59 -1.94 -4.58
N ARG A 241 4.76 -2.12 -5.24
CA ARG A 241 5.78 -1.05 -5.39
C ARG A 241 5.25 0.15 -6.15
N ILE A 242 4.53 -0.07 -7.25
CA ILE A 242 3.87 0.99 -8.03
C ILE A 242 2.85 1.73 -7.15
N GLY A 243 2.02 1.01 -6.40
CA GLY A 243 1.03 1.58 -5.49
C GLY A 243 1.66 2.44 -4.39
N ILE A 244 2.72 1.96 -3.73
CA ILE A 244 3.43 2.72 -2.68
C ILE A 244 4.16 3.94 -3.25
N ALA A 245 4.69 3.83 -4.46
CA ALA A 245 5.28 4.98 -5.14
C ALA A 245 4.22 6.08 -5.41
N ALA A 246 3.04 5.71 -5.91
CA ALA A 246 1.92 6.63 -6.13
C ALA A 246 1.43 7.28 -4.83
N GLN A 247 1.27 6.49 -3.77
CA GLN A 247 0.95 6.96 -2.43
C GLN A 247 1.98 7.98 -1.93
N SER A 248 3.26 7.72 -2.11
CA SER A 248 4.34 8.63 -1.70
C SER A 248 4.23 9.97 -2.41
N VAL A 249 3.95 9.98 -3.71
CA VAL A 249 3.73 11.20 -4.50
C VAL A 249 2.49 11.97 -4.00
N GLY A 250 1.40 11.28 -3.70
CA GLY A 250 0.19 11.91 -3.17
C GLY A 250 0.42 12.63 -1.84
N MET A 251 1.11 11.99 -0.89
CA MET A 251 1.49 12.61 0.38
C MET A 251 2.46 13.79 0.19
N ALA A 252 3.45 13.66 -0.69
CA ALA A 252 4.38 14.75 -0.99
C ALA A 252 3.67 15.95 -1.62
N ARG A 253 2.69 15.70 -2.53
CA ARG A 253 1.86 16.76 -3.11
C ARG A 253 1.03 17.47 -2.05
N ALA A 254 0.38 16.73 -1.15
CA ALA A 254 -0.39 17.33 -0.06
C ALA A 254 0.48 18.21 0.86
N ALA A 255 1.72 17.78 1.13
CA ALA A 255 2.69 18.59 1.89
C ALA A 255 3.12 19.84 1.15
N LEU A 256 3.36 19.74 -0.16
CA LEU A 256 3.69 20.90 -1.01
C LEU A 256 2.52 21.89 -1.05
N ASP A 257 1.29 21.41 -1.28
CA ASP A 257 0.09 22.26 -1.35
C ASP A 257 -0.10 23.06 -0.06
N ALA A 258 0.04 22.39 1.11
CA ALA A 258 -0.01 23.03 2.42
C ALA A 258 1.13 24.07 2.60
N ALA A 259 2.33 23.76 2.14
CA ALA A 259 3.47 24.67 2.23
C ALA A 259 3.30 25.90 1.34
N VAL A 260 2.73 25.74 0.14
CA VAL A 260 2.42 26.85 -0.79
C VAL A 260 1.34 27.74 -0.18
N GLU A 261 0.26 27.18 0.34
CA GLU A 261 -0.82 27.92 1.00
C GLU A 261 -0.26 28.75 2.17
N TYR A 262 0.48 28.09 3.07
CA TYR A 262 1.11 28.77 4.21
C TYR A 262 2.11 29.85 3.79
N ALA A 263 2.93 29.61 2.78
CA ALA A 263 3.94 30.58 2.33
C ALA A 263 3.33 31.84 1.69
N ASN A 264 2.15 31.75 1.10
CA ASN A 264 1.40 32.87 0.56
C ASN A 264 0.66 33.70 1.62
N ASP A 265 0.34 33.10 2.77
CA ASP A 265 -0.39 33.77 3.86
C ASP A 265 0.55 34.33 4.93
N ARG A 266 1.59 33.59 5.30
CA ARG A 266 2.53 33.93 6.35
C ARG A 266 3.44 35.10 5.96
N LYS A 267 3.50 36.15 6.82
CA LYS A 267 4.40 37.27 6.66
C LYS A 267 5.60 37.21 7.60
N ALA A 268 6.77 37.54 7.08
CA ALA A 268 8.01 37.76 7.83
C ALA A 268 8.87 38.79 7.10
N PHE A 269 9.57 39.64 7.85
CA PHE A 269 10.39 40.75 7.30
C PHE A 269 9.61 41.73 6.40
N GLY A 270 8.29 41.88 6.70
CA GLY A 270 7.43 42.86 6.02
C GLY A 270 6.74 42.36 4.74
N VAL A 271 7.00 41.12 4.29
CA VAL A 271 6.41 40.52 3.08
C VAL A 271 5.93 39.11 3.34
N GLU A 272 5.11 38.55 2.44
CA GLU A 272 4.77 37.14 2.42
C GLU A 272 6.05 36.29 2.24
N ILE A 273 6.17 35.15 3.00
CA ILE A 273 7.43 34.41 2.99
C ILE A 273 7.73 33.75 1.63
N VAL A 274 6.74 33.55 0.78
CA VAL A 274 6.95 33.09 -0.60
C VAL A 274 7.82 34.05 -1.44
N GLN A 275 7.86 35.35 -1.09
CA GLN A 275 8.69 36.34 -1.79
C GLN A 275 10.19 36.21 -1.46
N HIS A 276 10.54 35.47 -0.41
CA HIS A 276 11.95 35.17 -0.11
C HIS A 276 12.44 34.04 -1.03
N GLN A 277 13.53 34.32 -1.78
CA GLN A 277 14.07 33.36 -2.76
C GLN A 277 14.35 31.96 -2.15
N ALA A 278 14.85 31.92 -0.90
CA ALA A 278 15.10 30.63 -0.22
C ALA A 278 13.85 29.78 -0.05
N VAL A 279 12.67 30.38 0.15
CA VAL A 279 11.38 29.69 0.22
C VAL A 279 10.90 29.34 -1.18
N ALA A 280 10.92 30.29 -2.12
CA ALA A 280 10.48 30.07 -3.49
C ALA A 280 11.29 28.96 -4.20
N PHE A 281 12.61 28.92 -4.03
CA PHE A 281 13.47 27.87 -4.60
C PHE A 281 13.20 26.51 -3.99
N ARG A 282 12.95 26.43 -2.69
CA ARG A 282 12.56 25.17 -2.02
C ARG A 282 11.25 24.64 -2.58
N LEU A 283 10.22 25.48 -2.74
CA LEU A 283 8.95 25.09 -3.35
C LEU A 283 9.12 24.60 -4.80
N ALA A 284 9.98 25.28 -5.58
CA ALA A 284 10.29 24.87 -6.96
C ALA A 284 10.99 23.50 -7.02
N ASP A 285 11.96 23.25 -6.12
CA ASP A 285 12.64 21.97 -6.00
C ASP A 285 11.67 20.84 -5.60
N MET A 286 10.79 21.09 -4.62
CA MET A 286 9.74 20.16 -4.20
C MET A 286 8.83 19.79 -5.37
N ALA A 287 8.31 20.78 -6.11
CA ALA A 287 7.44 20.56 -7.26
C ALA A 287 8.14 19.76 -8.37
N THR A 288 9.40 20.10 -8.67
CA THR A 288 10.19 19.40 -9.70
C THR A 288 10.42 17.93 -9.35
N GLN A 289 10.76 17.63 -8.11
CA GLN A 289 10.99 16.26 -7.65
C GLN A 289 9.71 15.41 -7.63
N ILE A 290 8.58 16.00 -7.21
CA ILE A 290 7.26 15.34 -7.26
C ILE A 290 6.92 14.95 -8.69
N GLU A 291 7.08 15.87 -9.66
CA GLU A 291 6.78 15.58 -11.06
C GLU A 291 7.71 14.51 -11.64
N ALA A 292 8.99 14.55 -11.33
CA ALA A 292 9.94 13.52 -11.75
C ALA A 292 9.54 12.13 -11.23
N ALA A 293 9.14 12.04 -9.95
CA ALA A 293 8.65 10.79 -9.35
C ALA A 293 7.38 10.30 -10.04
N ARG A 294 6.42 11.20 -10.30
CA ARG A 294 5.16 10.86 -11.00
C ARG A 294 5.44 10.25 -12.38
N GLN A 295 6.36 10.82 -13.16
CA GLN A 295 6.70 10.29 -14.48
C GLN A 295 7.34 8.90 -14.41
N LEU A 296 8.18 8.61 -13.42
CA LEU A 296 8.73 7.27 -13.20
C LEU A 296 7.64 6.25 -12.88
N ILE A 297 6.65 6.62 -12.07
CA ILE A 297 5.54 5.74 -11.68
C ILE A 297 4.63 5.46 -12.87
N LEU A 298 4.24 6.50 -13.62
CA LEU A 298 3.42 6.35 -14.82
C LEU A 298 4.11 5.49 -15.89
N HIS A 299 5.44 5.59 -16.01
CA HIS A 299 6.20 4.71 -16.90
C HIS A 299 6.14 3.25 -16.45
N ALA A 300 6.34 2.96 -15.16
CA ALA A 300 6.24 1.60 -14.63
C ALA A 300 4.82 1.01 -14.79
N ALA A 301 3.79 1.83 -14.54
CA ALA A 301 2.39 1.45 -14.74
C ALA A 301 2.08 1.14 -16.20
N ALA A 302 2.53 1.99 -17.13
CA ALA A 302 2.35 1.78 -18.56
C ALA A 302 3.00 0.50 -19.08
N LEU A 303 4.20 0.15 -18.59
CA LEU A 303 4.84 -1.12 -18.93
C LEU A 303 4.00 -2.31 -18.45
N LYS A 304 3.44 -2.19 -17.23
CA LYS A 304 2.59 -3.24 -16.66
C LYS A 304 1.29 -3.40 -17.43
N ASP A 305 0.65 -2.31 -17.85
CA ASP A 305 -0.56 -2.33 -18.70
C ASP A 305 -0.29 -2.94 -20.08
N ALA A 306 0.90 -2.73 -20.61
CA ALA A 306 1.36 -3.35 -21.85
C ALA A 306 1.76 -4.83 -21.69
N GLY A 307 1.68 -5.42 -20.49
CA GLY A 307 2.11 -6.79 -20.22
C GLY A 307 3.63 -6.99 -20.31
N LEU A 308 4.40 -5.91 -20.24
CA LEU A 308 5.87 -5.92 -20.33
C LEU A 308 6.50 -6.07 -18.94
N PRO A 309 7.71 -6.68 -18.83
CA PRO A 309 8.45 -6.72 -17.58
C PRO A 309 8.70 -5.31 -17.04
N CYS A 310 8.36 -5.06 -15.78
CA CYS A 310 8.51 -3.73 -15.15
C CYS A 310 9.16 -3.76 -13.75
N LEU A 311 9.75 -4.89 -13.37
CA LEU A 311 10.34 -5.07 -12.03
C LEU A 311 11.39 -4.00 -11.70
N LYS A 312 12.27 -3.69 -12.64
CA LYS A 312 13.30 -2.66 -12.48
C LYS A 312 12.67 -1.27 -12.35
N GLU A 313 11.76 -0.92 -13.24
CA GLU A 313 11.09 0.38 -13.29
C GLU A 313 10.21 0.60 -12.05
N ALA A 314 9.46 -0.40 -11.62
CA ALA A 314 8.68 -0.35 -10.37
C ALA A 314 9.58 -0.18 -9.13
N SER A 315 10.73 -0.84 -9.10
CA SER A 315 11.71 -0.68 -8.02
C SER A 315 12.36 0.71 -8.02
N MET A 316 12.72 1.25 -9.20
CA MET A 316 13.24 2.61 -9.36
C MET A 316 12.19 3.65 -8.93
N ALA A 317 10.95 3.50 -9.38
CA ALA A 317 9.86 4.39 -9.02
C ALA A 317 9.63 4.41 -7.50
N LYS A 318 9.55 3.25 -6.86
CA LYS A 318 9.35 3.13 -5.42
C LYS A 318 10.52 3.71 -4.62
N LEU A 319 11.74 3.42 -4.98
CA LEU A 319 12.93 3.95 -4.32
C LEU A 319 12.99 5.47 -4.41
N PHE A 320 12.81 6.00 -5.62
CA PHE A 320 12.88 7.45 -5.85
C PHE A 320 11.73 8.17 -5.16
N ALA A 321 10.48 7.73 -5.39
CA ALA A 321 9.29 8.39 -4.85
C ALA A 321 9.28 8.42 -3.31
N SER A 322 9.59 7.31 -2.64
CA SER A 322 9.58 7.24 -1.18
C SER A 322 10.68 8.10 -0.53
N THR A 323 11.87 8.16 -1.13
CA THR A 323 12.97 8.98 -0.63
C THR A 323 12.70 10.47 -0.87
N MET A 324 12.19 10.81 -2.05
CA MET A 324 11.77 12.15 -2.42
C MET A 324 10.66 12.66 -1.51
N ALA A 325 9.64 11.85 -1.26
CA ALA A 325 8.48 12.25 -0.49
C ALA A 325 8.82 12.58 0.98
N GLU A 326 9.70 11.81 1.63
CA GLU A 326 10.18 12.14 2.97
C GLU A 326 10.86 13.50 2.98
N ARG A 327 11.74 13.77 1.99
CA ARG A 327 12.44 15.05 1.89
C ARG A 327 11.46 16.22 1.66
N VAL A 328 10.52 16.06 0.76
CA VAL A 328 9.48 17.08 0.47
C VAL A 328 8.64 17.37 1.71
N CYS A 329 8.21 16.34 2.44
CA CYS A 329 7.45 16.52 3.69
C CYS A 329 8.30 17.23 4.77
N SER A 330 9.59 16.92 4.88
CA SER A 330 10.53 17.62 5.76
C SER A 330 10.69 19.09 5.37
N ASP A 331 10.80 19.38 4.08
CA ASP A 331 10.91 20.77 3.57
C ASP A 331 9.61 21.55 3.82
N ALA A 332 8.44 20.90 3.73
CA ALA A 332 7.16 21.51 4.07
C ALA A 332 7.09 21.91 5.56
N ILE A 333 7.53 21.04 6.46
CA ILE A 333 7.68 21.36 7.91
C ILE A 333 8.60 22.57 8.07
N GLN A 334 9.74 22.59 7.38
CA GLN A 334 10.71 23.67 7.48
C GLN A 334 10.15 25.01 7.01
N ILE A 335 9.30 25.02 5.96
CA ILE A 335 8.63 26.25 5.47
C ILE A 335 7.63 26.75 6.52
N HIS A 336 6.91 25.87 7.21
CA HIS A 336 6.00 26.26 8.28
C HIS A 336 6.72 26.73 9.55
N GLY A 337 8.03 26.43 9.72
CA GLY A 337 8.79 26.77 10.91
C GLY A 337 8.20 26.11 12.17
N GLY A 338 8.03 26.85 13.26
CA GLY A 338 7.46 26.33 14.50
C GLY A 338 6.04 25.73 14.34
N TYR A 339 5.24 26.30 13.45
CA TYR A 339 3.90 25.78 13.14
C TYR A 339 3.92 24.45 12.38
N GLY A 340 5.02 24.11 11.71
CA GLY A 340 5.20 22.79 11.10
C GLY A 340 5.46 21.67 12.10
N TYR A 341 5.78 22.01 13.35
CA TYR A 341 6.10 21.03 14.41
C TYR A 341 4.91 20.75 15.35
N VAL A 342 3.82 21.48 15.22
CA VAL A 342 2.62 21.32 16.04
C VAL A 342 1.46 20.83 15.18
N SER A 343 0.48 20.19 15.80
CA SER A 343 -0.63 19.50 15.12
C SER A 343 -1.72 20.40 14.53
N ASP A 344 -1.58 21.71 14.64
CA ASP A 344 -2.52 22.68 14.03
C ASP A 344 -2.47 22.69 12.51
N PHE A 345 -1.35 22.23 11.92
CA PHE A 345 -1.14 22.12 10.48
C PHE A 345 -0.87 20.68 10.08
N PRO A 346 -1.23 20.27 8.84
CA PRO A 346 -1.20 18.87 8.45
C PRO A 346 0.21 18.30 8.21
N VAL A 347 1.24 19.16 8.07
CA VAL A 347 2.56 18.75 7.56
C VAL A 347 3.31 17.80 8.49
N GLU A 348 3.14 17.92 9.82
CA GLU A 348 3.77 17.00 10.77
C GLU A 348 3.17 15.59 10.67
N ARG A 349 1.83 15.47 10.51
CA ARG A 349 1.14 14.20 10.31
C ARG A 349 1.56 13.55 9.00
N ILE A 350 1.57 14.32 7.90
CA ILE A 350 1.98 13.81 6.58
C ILE A 350 3.43 13.32 6.62
N TYR A 351 4.32 14.02 7.34
CA TYR A 351 5.70 13.57 7.53
C TYR A 351 5.80 12.24 8.30
N ARG A 352 5.00 12.06 9.36
CA ARG A 352 4.95 10.79 10.10
C ARG A 352 4.41 9.66 9.22
N ASP A 353 3.37 9.95 8.43
CA ASP A 353 2.72 8.96 7.55
C ASP A 353 3.64 8.52 6.41
N VAL A 354 4.39 9.44 5.80
CA VAL A 354 5.22 9.13 4.63
C VAL A 354 6.43 8.26 4.98
N ARG A 355 6.92 8.34 6.24
CA ARG A 355 8.18 7.69 6.62
C ARG A 355 8.19 6.18 6.38
N VAL A 356 7.08 5.51 6.57
CA VAL A 356 6.99 4.05 6.38
C VAL A 356 7.13 3.63 4.92
N SER A 357 6.90 4.52 3.96
CA SER A 357 6.98 4.22 2.53
C SER A 357 8.38 3.73 2.07
N GLN A 358 9.43 4.02 2.81
CA GLN A 358 10.78 3.51 2.58
C GLN A 358 11.03 2.11 3.17
N ILE A 359 10.11 1.62 4.00
CA ILE A 359 10.28 0.40 4.81
C ILE A 359 9.43 -0.74 4.25
N TYR A 360 8.11 -0.57 4.14
CA TYR A 360 7.22 -1.63 3.70
C TYR A 360 7.26 -1.85 2.18
N GLU A 361 6.65 -2.93 1.70
CA GLU A 361 6.64 -3.36 0.27
C GLU A 361 8.06 -3.47 -0.31
N GLY A 362 9.00 -3.91 0.53
CA GLY A 362 10.41 -4.00 0.22
C GLY A 362 11.17 -2.72 0.57
N ALA A 363 12.00 -2.79 1.61
CA ALA A 363 12.83 -1.67 2.08
C ALA A 363 13.68 -1.08 0.95
N SER A 364 14.09 0.19 1.11
CA SER A 364 14.89 0.90 0.11
C SER A 364 16.15 0.14 -0.33
N ASP A 365 16.79 -0.61 0.58
CA ASP A 365 17.97 -1.41 0.25
C ASP A 365 17.62 -2.64 -0.59
N ILE A 366 16.44 -3.23 -0.38
CA ILE A 366 15.93 -4.30 -1.25
C ILE A 366 15.64 -3.77 -2.65
N GLN A 367 15.09 -2.55 -2.78
CA GLN A 367 14.91 -1.93 -4.10
C GLN A 367 16.26 -1.75 -4.81
N ARG A 368 17.29 -1.27 -4.10
CA ARG A 368 18.66 -1.13 -4.64
C ARG A 368 19.24 -2.48 -5.11
N LEU A 369 19.05 -3.54 -4.33
CA LEU A 369 19.49 -4.89 -4.71
C LEU A 369 18.80 -5.38 -5.99
N VAL A 370 17.48 -5.17 -6.10
CA VAL A 370 16.72 -5.54 -7.30
C VAL A 370 17.20 -4.73 -8.51
N ILE A 371 17.30 -3.42 -8.39
CA ILE A 371 17.78 -2.54 -9.47
C ILE A 371 19.18 -2.94 -9.90
N ALA A 372 20.10 -3.16 -8.95
CA ALA A 372 21.48 -3.55 -9.26
C ALA A 372 21.54 -4.84 -10.08
N ARG A 373 20.78 -5.87 -9.70
CA ARG A 373 20.70 -7.15 -10.45
C ARG A 373 20.21 -6.93 -11.88
N GLU A 374 19.14 -6.13 -12.05
CA GLU A 374 18.58 -5.88 -13.37
C GLU A 374 19.53 -5.05 -14.27
N VAL A 375 20.29 -4.12 -13.69
CA VAL A 375 21.23 -3.27 -14.42
C VAL A 375 22.51 -4.03 -14.76
N THR A 376 23.02 -4.85 -13.85
CA THR A 376 24.28 -5.59 -14.05
C THR A 376 24.07 -6.94 -14.75
N LYS A 377 22.83 -7.41 -14.86
CA LYS A 377 22.47 -8.75 -15.39
C LYS A 377 23.20 -9.91 -14.69
N VAL A 378 23.50 -9.74 -13.39
CA VAL A 378 24.14 -10.74 -12.52
C VAL A 378 23.07 -11.55 -11.77
#